data_d9cfabea7a5ed98d160f25f53d8d255f
#
_entry.id   d9cfabea7a5ed98d160f25f53d8d255f
#
_cell.length_a   1.000
_cell.length_b   1.000
_cell.length_c   1.000
_cell.angle_alpha   90.00
_cell.angle_beta   90.00
_cell.angle_gamma   90.00
#
_symmetry.space_group_name_H-M   'P 1'
#
loop_
_entity.id
_entity.type
_entity.pdbx_description
1 polymer ?
#
loop_
_entity_poly.entity_id
_entity_poly.type
_entity_poly.pdbx_seq_one_letter_code
_entity_poly.pdbx_strand_id
1 'polypeptide(L)'
;QWFYLRGTGHTIATACSSATHAISVGALHIQCGIEDVMIVGGAEGSIDKYMFCGFDRMRAMTERNDNPMKACRPFDRDRDGFVMEKVLASWC
;
A
#
# COMPACT_ATOMS: atom_id res chain seq x y z
N GLN A 1 -17.33 0.65 -17.21
CA GLN A 1 -17.45 0.35 -15.77
C GLN A 1 -17.60 -1.15 -15.59
N TRP A 2 -16.64 -1.80 -14.96
CA TRP A 2 -16.59 -3.27 -14.85
C TRP A 2 -17.65 -3.82 -13.88
N PHE A 3 -18.09 -3.03 -12.89
CA PHE A 3 -18.97 -3.48 -11.81
C PHE A 3 -20.29 -2.70 -11.74
N TYR A 4 -20.60 -1.87 -12.74
CA TYR A 4 -21.78 -1.01 -12.76
C TYR A 4 -21.95 -0.13 -11.51
N LEU A 5 -20.86 0.09 -10.76
CA LEU A 5 -20.85 0.95 -9.58
C LEU A 5 -21.09 2.41 -9.98
N ARG A 6 -21.84 3.10 -9.14
CA ARG A 6 -22.14 4.53 -9.26
C ARG A 6 -21.72 5.21 -7.98
N GLY A 7 -21.65 6.53 -8.00
CA GLY A 7 -21.23 7.31 -6.85
C GLY A 7 -19.88 7.99 -7.09
N THR A 8 -19.29 8.47 -6.02
CA THR A 8 -18.03 9.21 -6.07
C THR A 8 -16.82 8.29 -6.27
N GLY A 9 -15.85 8.77 -7.04
CA GLY A 9 -14.60 8.08 -7.26
C GLY A 9 -13.42 9.03 -7.07
N HIS A 10 -12.43 8.59 -6.30
CA HIS A 10 -11.24 9.38 -6.01
C HIS A 10 -9.97 8.58 -6.27
N THR A 11 -8.96 9.26 -6.77
CA THR A 11 -7.58 8.76 -6.76
C THR A 11 -6.80 9.52 -5.71
N ILE A 12 -6.26 8.80 -4.74
CA ILE A 12 -5.50 9.37 -3.63
C ILE A 12 -4.04 8.99 -3.81
N ALA A 13 -3.16 9.98 -3.80
CA ALA A 13 -1.74 9.82 -3.98
C ALA A 13 -0.98 10.48 -2.82
N THR A 14 -0.60 9.68 -1.84
CA THR A 14 0.23 10.09 -0.69
C THR A 14 1.40 9.12 -0.49
N ALA A 15 2.03 8.72 -1.60
CA ALA A 15 3.13 7.76 -1.64
C ALA A 15 2.76 6.44 -0.93
N CYS A 16 3.61 5.92 -0.05
CA CYS A 16 3.41 4.65 0.65
C CYS A 16 2.15 4.61 1.53
N SER A 17 1.58 5.74 1.88
CA SER A 17 0.36 5.84 2.69
C SER A 17 -0.94 5.93 1.88
N SER A 18 -0.88 5.87 0.55
CA SER A 18 -2.04 6.08 -0.33
C SER A 18 -3.19 5.12 -0.02
N ALA A 19 -2.92 3.84 0.17
CA ALA A 19 -3.94 2.84 0.48
C ALA A 19 -4.61 3.10 1.83
N THR A 20 -3.84 3.41 2.87
CA THR A 20 -4.36 3.79 4.19
C THR A 20 -5.20 5.06 4.12
N HIS A 21 -4.76 6.03 3.35
CA HIS A 21 -5.50 7.27 3.13
C HIS A 21 -6.81 7.01 2.38
N ALA A 22 -6.80 6.15 1.36
CA ALA A 22 -8.01 5.74 0.64
C ALA A 22 -9.04 5.09 1.58
N ILE A 23 -8.59 4.21 2.49
CA ILE A 23 -9.47 3.59 3.50
C ILE A 23 -10.09 4.67 4.41
N SER A 24 -9.29 5.61 4.86
CA SER A 24 -9.76 6.70 5.74
C SER A 24 -10.81 7.57 5.05
N VAL A 25 -10.58 7.94 3.79
CA VAL A 25 -11.53 8.75 3.01
C VAL A 25 -12.81 7.97 2.74
N GLY A 26 -12.72 6.68 2.37
CA GLY A 26 -13.90 5.84 2.18
C GLY A 26 -14.74 5.70 3.44
N ALA A 27 -14.10 5.50 4.59
CA ALA A 27 -14.79 5.44 5.88
C ALA A 27 -15.51 6.76 6.21
N LEU A 28 -14.87 7.91 5.94
CA LEU A 28 -15.49 9.22 6.13
C LEU A 28 -16.71 9.43 5.23
N HIS A 29 -16.66 9.01 3.96
CA HIS A 29 -17.79 9.09 3.04
C HIS A 29 -19.02 8.32 3.57
N ILE A 30 -18.80 7.12 4.09
CA ILE A 30 -19.85 6.31 4.69
C ILE A 30 -20.37 6.96 5.97
N GLN A 31 -19.49 7.41 6.85
CA GLN A 31 -19.88 8.06 8.11
C GLN A 31 -20.67 9.35 7.90
N CYS A 32 -20.34 10.10 6.84
CA CYS A 32 -21.05 11.33 6.47
C CYS A 32 -22.34 11.07 5.67
N GLY A 33 -22.68 9.82 5.38
CA GLY A 33 -23.87 9.45 4.60
C GLY A 33 -23.79 9.88 3.12
N ILE A 34 -22.57 10.08 2.59
CA ILE A 34 -22.37 10.42 1.18
C ILE A 34 -22.51 9.18 0.31
N GLU A 35 -22.02 8.05 0.81
CA GLU A 35 -22.07 6.74 0.15
C GLU A 35 -22.49 5.67 1.18
N ASP A 36 -23.21 4.65 0.71
CA ASP A 36 -23.58 3.51 1.55
C ASP A 36 -22.49 2.43 1.59
N VAL A 37 -21.73 2.32 0.48
CA VAL A 37 -20.66 1.32 0.30
C VAL A 37 -19.52 1.97 -0.50
N MET A 38 -18.30 1.74 -0.08
CA MET A 38 -17.09 2.19 -0.80
C MET A 38 -16.13 1.02 -1.02
N ILE A 39 -15.67 0.85 -2.25
CA ILE A 39 -14.52 -0.02 -2.55
C ILE A 39 -13.26 0.84 -2.47
N VAL A 40 -12.35 0.44 -1.61
CA VAL A 40 -11.10 1.18 -1.37
C VAL A 40 -9.90 0.23 -1.46
N GLY A 41 -8.75 0.76 -1.83
CA GLY A 41 -7.55 -0.06 -1.91
C GLY A 41 -6.36 0.71 -2.46
N GLY A 42 -5.27 -0.01 -2.66
CA GLY A 42 -4.07 0.50 -3.28
C GLY A 42 -3.35 -0.58 -4.07
N ALA A 43 -2.56 -0.16 -5.04
CA ALA A 43 -1.75 -1.03 -5.86
C ALA A 43 -0.36 -0.41 -6.03
N GLU A 44 0.65 -1.26 -5.97
CA GLU A 44 2.04 -0.88 -6.21
C GLU A 44 2.69 -1.90 -7.16
N GLY A 45 3.32 -1.39 -8.21
CA GLY A 45 3.95 -2.23 -9.22
C GLY A 45 5.34 -1.75 -9.65
N SER A 46 5.87 -0.75 -8.98
CA SER A 46 7.12 -0.07 -9.36
C SER A 46 8.37 -0.83 -8.91
N ILE A 47 8.44 -2.15 -9.17
CA ILE A 47 9.69 -2.89 -8.98
C ILE A 47 10.55 -2.71 -10.22
N ASP A 48 11.40 -1.72 -10.18
CA ASP A 48 12.45 -1.49 -11.16
C ASP A 48 13.79 -1.18 -10.49
N LYS A 49 14.85 -1.20 -11.30
CA LYS A 49 16.21 -1.01 -10.77
C LYS A 49 16.45 0.37 -10.14
N TYR A 50 15.74 1.40 -10.59
CA TYR A 50 15.94 2.76 -10.06
C TYR A 50 15.29 2.89 -8.68
N MET A 51 14.08 2.38 -8.52
CA MET A 51 13.40 2.34 -7.23
C MET A 51 14.17 1.46 -6.24
N PHE A 52 14.65 0.29 -6.70
CA PHE A 52 15.47 -0.59 -5.88
C PHE A 52 16.74 0.13 -5.39
N CYS A 53 17.51 0.74 -6.30
CA CYS A 53 18.71 1.49 -5.94
C CYS A 53 18.39 2.69 -5.02
N GLY A 54 17.26 3.34 -5.21
CA GLY A 54 16.83 4.46 -4.36
C GLY A 54 16.61 4.02 -2.92
N PHE A 55 15.84 2.96 -2.70
CA PHE A 55 15.57 2.44 -1.35
C PHE A 55 16.80 1.79 -0.70
N ASP A 56 17.64 1.12 -1.48
CA ASP A 56 18.90 0.58 -1.02
C ASP A 56 19.84 1.69 -0.53
N ARG A 57 19.96 2.76 -1.33
CA ARG A 57 20.77 3.93 -0.97
C ARG A 57 20.28 4.62 0.31
N MET A 58 18.99 4.59 0.59
CA MET A 58 18.38 5.08 1.81
C MET A 58 18.57 4.11 2.99
N ARG A 59 19.13 2.93 2.78
CA ARG A 59 19.24 1.84 3.77
C ARG A 59 17.89 1.45 4.37
N ALA A 60 16.85 1.48 3.54
CA ALA A 60 15.48 1.14 3.95
C ALA A 60 15.16 -0.34 3.72
N MET A 61 15.97 -1.03 2.93
CA MET A 61 15.78 -2.45 2.60
C MET A 61 16.57 -3.34 3.54
N THR A 62 16.01 -4.52 3.83
CA THR A 62 16.69 -5.55 4.62
C THR A 62 17.83 -6.20 3.82
N GLU A 63 18.92 -6.51 4.51
CA GLU A 63 20.06 -7.24 3.95
C GLU A 63 20.04 -8.75 4.32
N ARG A 64 18.96 -9.22 4.95
CA ARG A 64 18.83 -10.62 5.41
C ARG A 64 18.51 -11.57 4.28
N ASN A 65 19.54 -12.04 3.59
CA ASN A 65 19.44 -13.01 2.52
C ASN A 65 19.58 -14.47 3.00
N ASP A 66 19.96 -14.67 4.25
CA ASP A 66 20.05 -15.99 4.92
C ASP A 66 18.69 -16.64 5.16
N ASN A 67 17.66 -15.81 5.42
CA ASN A 67 16.30 -16.29 5.61
C ASN A 67 15.29 -15.32 4.96
N PRO A 68 15.17 -15.31 3.64
CA PRO A 68 14.38 -14.34 2.91
C PRO A 68 12.88 -14.38 3.27
N MET A 69 12.34 -15.54 3.65
CA MET A 69 10.94 -15.69 4.07
C MET A 69 10.62 -14.98 5.40
N LYS A 70 11.64 -14.62 6.18
CA LYS A 70 11.52 -13.89 7.44
C LYS A 70 12.26 -12.55 7.44
N ALA A 71 12.71 -12.11 6.27
CA ALA A 71 13.45 -10.86 6.13
C ALA A 71 12.55 -9.64 6.39
N CYS A 72 11.38 -9.58 5.75
CA CYS A 72 10.39 -8.54 6.02
C CYS A 72 9.60 -8.88 7.28
N ARG A 73 9.80 -8.10 8.34
CA ARG A 73 9.20 -8.33 9.66
C ARG A 73 8.73 -7.01 10.29
N PRO A 74 7.63 -6.41 9.78
CA PRO A 74 7.12 -5.15 10.31
C PRO A 74 6.81 -5.27 11.81
N PHE A 75 7.10 -4.22 12.57
CA PHE A 75 6.91 -4.14 14.03
C PHE A 75 7.80 -5.07 14.88
N ASP A 76 8.58 -5.96 14.29
CA ASP A 76 9.54 -6.77 15.04
C ASP A 76 10.64 -5.90 15.66
N ARG A 77 11.11 -6.28 16.86
CA ARG A 77 12.20 -5.57 17.53
C ARG A 77 13.49 -5.57 16.71
N ASP A 78 13.76 -6.69 16.05
CA ASP A 78 15.01 -6.91 15.31
C ASP A 78 14.83 -6.68 13.79
N ARG A 79 13.82 -5.89 13.37
CA ARG A 79 13.65 -5.48 11.98
C ARG A 79 14.80 -4.60 11.52
N ASP A 80 15.21 -4.77 10.28
CA ASP A 80 16.34 -4.05 9.68
C ASP A 80 16.01 -3.44 8.30
N GLY A 81 14.75 -3.50 7.89
CA GLY A 81 14.29 -2.96 6.63
C GLY A 81 13.16 -3.79 6.04
N PHE A 82 12.71 -3.42 4.85
CA PHE A 82 11.65 -4.12 4.14
C PHE A 82 12.17 -4.85 2.90
N VAL A 83 11.35 -5.71 2.32
CA VAL A 83 11.55 -6.34 1.01
C VAL A 83 10.62 -5.66 0.02
N MET A 84 11.13 -5.24 -1.14
CA MET A 84 10.27 -4.71 -2.21
C MET A 84 9.37 -5.81 -2.77
N GLU A 85 8.10 -5.50 -2.89
CA GLU A 85 7.09 -6.42 -3.40
C GLU A 85 6.09 -5.69 -4.31
N LYS A 86 5.53 -6.42 -5.28
CA LYS A 86 4.35 -5.94 -6.01
C LYS A 86 3.11 -6.28 -5.20
N VAL A 87 2.35 -5.27 -4.86
CA VAL A 87 1.16 -5.44 -4.02
C VAL A 87 -0.07 -4.94 -4.75
N LEU A 88 -1.11 -5.75 -4.73
CA LEU A 88 -2.48 -5.35 -5.02
C LEU A 88 -3.34 -5.74 -3.82
N ALA A 89 -3.82 -4.77 -3.07
CA ALA A 89 -4.74 -4.99 -1.97
C ALA A 89 -6.01 -4.18 -2.19
N SER A 90 -7.16 -4.85 -2.14
CA SER A 90 -8.47 -4.22 -2.18
C SER A 90 -9.34 -4.72 -1.03
N TRP A 91 -10.14 -3.83 -0.48
CA TRP A 91 -11.10 -4.12 0.59
C TRP A 91 -12.47 -3.60 0.18
N CYS A 92 -13.49 -4.35 0.52
CA CYS A 92 -14.90 -3.96 0.35
C CYS A 92 -15.53 -3.67 1.70
#